data_7e51985b3c8bcceb79f4d08f49ed7898
#
_entry.id   7e51985b3c8bcceb79f4d08f49ed7898
#
_cell.length_a   1.000
_cell.length_b   1.000
_cell.length_c   1.000
_cell.angle_alpha   90.00
_cell.angle_beta   90.00
_cell.angle_gamma   90.00
#
_symmetry.space_group_name_H-M   'P 1'
#
loop_
_entity.id
_entity.type
_entity.pdbx_description
1 polymer ?
#
loop_
_entity_poly.entity_id
_entity_poly.type
_entity_poly.pdbx_seq_one_letter_code
_entity_poly.pdbx_strand_id
1 'polypeptide(L)'
;MNASKITILLVHAFIGWALCAATMGIGMAVTSLNNALTVHAIAAPIFFAGVSLVYFRKFNYTSPLQTALIFITFVIVMDFFVVAMLINRSLEMFASLLGTWIPFGLIFLSTWITGLITVLRPRV
;
A
#
# COMPACT_ATOMS: atom_id res chain seq x y z
N MET A 1 -11.67 17.56 7.20
CA MET A 1 -10.34 17.56 6.51
C MET A 1 -10.50 18.33 5.21
N ASN A 2 -9.58 19.22 4.89
CA ASN A 2 -9.67 20.01 3.66
C ASN A 2 -9.04 19.30 2.46
N ALA A 3 -9.21 19.89 1.26
CA ALA A 3 -8.73 19.27 0.03
C ALA A 3 -7.20 19.07 -0.01
N SER A 4 -6.44 20.00 0.56
CA SER A 4 -4.98 19.88 0.62
C SER A 4 -4.52 18.67 1.44
N LYS A 5 -5.15 18.44 2.57
CA LYS A 5 -4.83 17.30 3.44
C LYS A 5 -5.20 15.98 2.79
N ILE A 6 -6.36 15.92 2.16
CA ILE A 6 -6.79 14.73 1.41
C ILE A 6 -5.80 14.45 0.27
N THR A 7 -5.39 15.47 -0.46
CA THR A 7 -4.43 15.33 -1.56
C THR A 7 -3.10 14.77 -1.07
N ILE A 8 -2.57 15.28 0.04
CA ILE A 8 -1.32 14.79 0.63
C ILE A 8 -1.46 13.32 1.02
N LEU A 9 -2.57 12.96 1.65
CA LEU A 9 -2.83 11.58 2.05
C LEU A 9 -2.88 10.64 0.85
N LEU A 10 -3.59 11.03 -0.21
CA LEU A 10 -3.71 10.24 -1.42
C LEU A 10 -2.40 10.14 -2.20
N VAL A 11 -1.57 11.18 -2.19
CA VAL A 11 -0.23 11.14 -2.82
C VAL A 11 0.63 10.09 -2.12
N HIS A 12 0.59 10.01 -0.81
CA HIS A 12 1.34 8.98 -0.08
C HIS A 12 0.84 7.58 -0.43
N ALA A 13 -0.47 7.39 -0.47
CA ALA A 13 -1.05 6.11 -0.88
C ALA A 13 -0.64 5.74 -2.31
N PHE A 14 -0.64 6.69 -3.22
CA PHE A 14 -0.22 6.48 -4.61
C PHE A 14 1.24 6.08 -4.71
N ILE A 15 2.13 6.73 -3.94
CA ILE A 15 3.56 6.38 -3.94
C ILE A 15 3.75 4.93 -3.49
N GLY A 16 3.09 4.53 -2.41
CA GLY A 16 3.15 3.15 -1.93
C GLY A 16 2.63 2.16 -2.97
N TRP A 17 1.49 2.47 -3.58
CA TRP A 17 0.91 1.62 -4.62
C TRP A 17 1.83 1.53 -5.85
N ALA A 18 2.41 2.65 -6.28
CA ALA A 18 3.30 2.69 -7.45
C ALA A 18 4.57 1.85 -7.21
N LEU A 19 5.11 1.88 -6.00
CA LEU A 19 6.26 1.03 -5.63
C LEU A 19 5.88 -0.45 -5.70
N CYS A 20 4.70 -0.81 -5.24
CA CYS A 20 4.21 -2.19 -5.33
C CYS A 20 4.00 -2.61 -6.80
N ALA A 21 3.41 -1.73 -7.61
CA ALA A 21 3.19 -2.01 -9.03
C ALA A 21 4.51 -2.18 -9.77
N ALA A 22 5.50 -1.35 -9.48
CA ALA A 22 6.83 -1.47 -10.06
C ALA A 22 7.51 -2.79 -9.66
N THR A 23 7.35 -3.20 -8.40
CA THR A 23 7.88 -4.48 -7.92
C THR A 23 7.31 -5.64 -8.72
N MET A 24 5.99 -5.65 -8.93
CA MET A 24 5.35 -6.70 -9.73
C MET A 24 5.78 -6.66 -11.18
N GLY A 25 5.83 -5.47 -11.79
CA GLY A 25 6.23 -5.31 -13.19
C GLY A 25 7.65 -5.78 -13.44
N ILE A 26 8.59 -5.37 -12.60
CA ILE A 26 9.99 -5.79 -12.69
C ILE A 26 10.10 -7.29 -12.40
N GLY A 27 9.44 -7.75 -11.35
CA GLY A 27 9.49 -9.18 -10.96
C GLY A 27 9.02 -10.10 -12.08
N MET A 28 7.90 -9.74 -12.72
CA MET A 28 7.39 -10.55 -13.84
C MET A 28 8.27 -10.48 -15.09
N ALA A 29 9.04 -9.42 -15.26
CA ALA A 29 9.96 -9.27 -16.39
C ALA A 29 11.23 -10.09 -16.22
N VAL A 30 11.71 -10.29 -14.98
CA VAL A 30 13.01 -10.91 -14.70
C VAL A 30 12.92 -12.29 -14.08
N THR A 31 11.75 -12.72 -13.62
CA THR A 31 11.55 -14.02 -12.97
C THR A 31 10.13 -14.53 -13.22
N SER A 32 9.66 -15.50 -12.43
CA SER A 32 8.33 -16.08 -12.59
C SER A 32 7.26 -15.29 -11.83
N LEU A 33 5.99 -15.55 -12.15
CA LEU A 33 4.86 -14.97 -11.44
C LEU A 33 4.91 -15.32 -9.94
N ASN A 34 5.16 -16.58 -9.59
CA ASN A 34 5.22 -16.98 -8.18
C ASN A 34 6.31 -16.25 -7.41
N ASN A 35 7.49 -16.09 -8.00
CA ASN A 35 8.58 -15.35 -7.36
C ASN A 35 8.23 -13.87 -7.23
N ALA A 36 7.63 -13.28 -8.26
CA ALA A 36 7.19 -11.89 -8.22
C ALA A 36 6.14 -11.66 -7.14
N LEU A 37 5.17 -12.58 -7.00
CA LEU A 37 4.15 -12.49 -5.96
C LEU A 37 4.74 -12.58 -4.56
N THR A 38 5.72 -13.48 -4.36
CA THR A 38 6.39 -13.65 -3.08
C THR A 38 7.18 -12.41 -2.70
N VAL A 39 7.96 -11.86 -3.64
CA VAL A 39 8.73 -10.62 -3.41
C VAL A 39 7.79 -9.46 -3.12
N HIS A 40 6.70 -9.34 -3.87
CA HIS A 40 5.72 -8.28 -3.66
C HIS A 40 5.06 -8.39 -2.28
N ALA A 41 4.70 -9.61 -1.85
CA ALA A 41 4.09 -9.82 -0.53
C ALA A 41 5.02 -9.41 0.62
N ILE A 42 6.34 -9.56 0.43
CA ILE A 42 7.33 -9.12 1.41
C ILE A 42 7.58 -7.61 1.31
N ALA A 43 7.66 -7.09 0.10
CA ALA A 43 8.00 -5.69 -0.16
C ALA A 43 6.86 -4.73 0.18
N ALA A 44 5.61 -5.12 -0.05
CA ALA A 44 4.46 -4.25 0.15
C ALA A 44 4.37 -3.68 1.57
N PRO A 45 4.44 -4.49 2.64
CA PRO A 45 4.44 -3.93 4.00
C PRO A 45 5.64 -3.04 4.28
N ILE A 46 6.79 -3.34 3.70
CA ILE A 46 8.00 -2.51 3.86
C ILE A 46 7.80 -1.14 3.22
N PHE A 47 7.28 -1.09 2.00
CA PHE A 47 6.98 0.17 1.31
C PHE A 47 5.98 1.01 2.08
N PHE A 48 4.89 0.40 2.55
CA PHE A 48 3.85 1.13 3.28
C PHE A 48 4.29 1.50 4.70
N ALA A 49 5.17 0.73 5.32
CA ALA A 49 5.79 1.13 6.58
C ALA A 49 6.63 2.41 6.38
N GLY A 50 7.44 2.46 5.32
CA GLY A 50 8.23 3.65 4.99
C GLY A 50 7.37 4.86 4.65
N VAL A 51 6.38 4.67 3.77
CA VAL A 51 5.48 5.75 3.37
C VAL A 51 4.69 6.28 4.56
N SER A 52 4.13 5.38 5.37
CA SER A 52 3.35 5.79 6.54
C SER A 52 4.21 6.44 7.61
N LEU A 53 5.46 6.00 7.78
CA LEU A 53 6.38 6.65 8.71
C LEU A 53 6.61 8.12 8.33
N VAL A 54 6.85 8.39 7.05
CA VAL A 54 7.01 9.77 6.56
C VAL A 54 5.73 10.57 6.79
N TYR A 55 4.58 9.96 6.46
CA TYR A 55 3.29 10.62 6.61
C TYR A 55 3.02 11.01 8.07
N PHE A 56 3.17 10.06 9.00
CA PHE A 56 2.88 10.33 10.41
C PHE A 56 3.87 11.28 11.05
N ARG A 57 5.12 11.28 10.61
CA ARG A 57 6.12 12.20 11.15
C ARG A 57 5.97 13.62 10.64
N LYS A 58 5.60 13.78 9.36
CA LYS A 58 5.57 15.11 8.73
C LYS A 58 4.20 15.74 8.74
N PHE A 59 3.14 14.95 8.59
CA PHE A 59 1.80 15.48 8.36
C PHE A 59 0.83 15.10 9.47
N ASN A 60 0.62 13.82 9.72
CA ASN A 60 -0.19 13.29 10.83
C ASN A 60 -1.59 13.91 10.91
N TYR A 61 -2.31 13.93 9.77
CA TYR A 61 -3.65 14.53 9.70
C TYR A 61 -4.76 13.57 10.14
N THR A 62 -4.48 12.27 10.17
CA THR A 62 -5.46 11.22 10.46
C THR A 62 -4.89 10.26 11.50
N SER A 63 -5.79 9.57 12.23
CA SER A 63 -5.38 8.55 13.18
C SER A 63 -4.74 7.36 12.46
N PRO A 64 -3.94 6.53 13.17
CA PRO A 64 -3.35 5.34 12.56
C PRO A 64 -4.37 4.44 11.88
N LEU A 65 -5.51 4.18 12.51
CA LEU A 65 -6.55 3.32 11.93
C LEU A 65 -7.19 3.96 10.70
N GLN A 66 -7.52 5.26 10.76
CA GLN A 66 -8.07 5.98 9.61
C GLN A 66 -7.10 5.96 8.43
N THR A 67 -5.83 6.18 8.69
CA THR A 67 -4.79 6.17 7.65
C THR A 67 -4.67 4.79 7.01
N ALA A 68 -4.67 3.74 7.83
CA ALA A 68 -4.60 2.37 7.33
C ALA A 68 -5.81 2.03 6.45
N LEU A 69 -7.01 2.44 6.87
CA LEU A 69 -8.22 2.22 6.09
C LEU A 69 -8.20 2.98 4.77
N ILE A 70 -7.75 4.23 4.78
CA ILE A 70 -7.66 5.05 3.56
C ILE A 70 -6.63 4.47 2.60
N PHE A 71 -5.46 4.10 3.10
CA PHE A 71 -4.41 3.53 2.26
C PHE A 71 -4.84 2.22 1.62
N ILE A 72 -5.42 1.30 2.41
CA ILE A 72 -5.84 0.01 1.84
C ILE A 72 -7.01 0.17 0.87
N THR A 73 -7.94 1.07 1.15
CA THR A 73 -9.05 1.36 0.24
C THR A 73 -8.51 1.90 -1.09
N PHE A 74 -7.55 2.83 -1.04
CA PHE A 74 -6.92 3.36 -2.25
C PHE A 74 -6.25 2.25 -3.05
N VAL A 75 -5.48 1.38 -2.39
CA VAL A 75 -4.77 0.27 -3.05
C VAL A 75 -5.77 -0.69 -3.70
N ILE A 76 -6.85 -1.04 -3.00
CA ILE A 76 -7.88 -1.93 -3.54
C ILE A 76 -8.52 -1.31 -4.78
N VAL A 77 -8.89 -0.03 -4.71
CA VAL A 77 -9.50 0.67 -5.84
C VAL A 77 -8.54 0.74 -7.03
N MET A 78 -7.28 1.08 -6.80
CA MET A 78 -6.28 1.15 -7.87
C MET A 78 -6.02 -0.22 -8.47
N ASP A 79 -5.91 -1.26 -7.66
CA ASP A 79 -5.72 -2.62 -8.18
C ASP A 79 -6.93 -3.09 -8.98
N PHE A 80 -8.14 -2.75 -8.55
CA PHE A 80 -9.34 -3.09 -9.28
C PHE A 80 -9.40 -2.37 -10.63
N PHE A 81 -9.27 -1.04 -10.64
CA PHE A 81 -9.48 -0.27 -11.88
C PHE A 81 -8.27 -0.29 -12.80
N VAL A 82 -7.06 -0.16 -12.26
CA VAL A 82 -5.86 -0.05 -13.09
C VAL A 82 -5.29 -1.43 -13.40
N VAL A 83 -5.02 -2.24 -12.39
CA VAL A 83 -4.32 -3.50 -12.60
C VAL A 83 -5.26 -4.55 -13.18
N ALA A 84 -6.41 -4.79 -12.55
CA ALA A 84 -7.30 -5.86 -13.00
C ALA A 84 -8.02 -5.50 -14.30
N MET A 85 -8.55 -4.29 -14.41
CA MET A 85 -9.39 -3.91 -15.56
C MET A 85 -8.58 -3.45 -16.77
N LEU A 86 -7.53 -2.63 -16.56
CA LEU A 86 -6.76 -2.05 -17.66
C LEU A 86 -5.56 -2.89 -18.08
N ILE A 87 -4.82 -3.44 -17.13
CA ILE A 87 -3.60 -4.20 -17.43
C ILE A 87 -3.90 -5.67 -17.65
N ASN A 88 -4.50 -6.33 -16.68
CA ASN A 88 -4.76 -7.77 -16.74
C ASN A 88 -6.02 -8.11 -17.54
N ARG A 89 -6.97 -7.18 -17.58
CA ARG A 89 -8.30 -7.37 -18.18
C ARG A 89 -9.02 -8.60 -17.62
N SER A 90 -8.79 -8.87 -16.33
CA SER A 90 -9.31 -10.03 -15.63
C SER A 90 -9.34 -9.76 -14.14
N LEU A 91 -10.33 -10.31 -13.45
CA LEU A 91 -10.42 -10.23 -11.98
C LEU A 91 -9.76 -11.42 -11.28
N GLU A 92 -9.03 -12.25 -12.01
CA GLU A 92 -8.38 -13.44 -11.43
C GLU A 92 -7.43 -13.11 -10.29
N MET A 93 -6.78 -11.93 -10.32
CA MET A 93 -5.90 -11.52 -9.23
C MET A 93 -6.60 -11.50 -7.88
N PHE A 94 -7.90 -11.19 -7.85
CA PHE A 94 -8.68 -11.18 -6.61
C PHE A 94 -9.03 -12.58 -6.09
N ALA A 95 -8.80 -13.61 -6.89
CA ALA A 95 -8.89 -15.00 -6.44
C ALA A 95 -7.58 -15.50 -5.80
N SER A 96 -6.47 -14.76 -5.99
CA SER A 96 -5.16 -15.16 -5.45
C SER A 96 -5.00 -14.67 -4.03
N LEU A 97 -4.85 -15.59 -3.08
CA LEU A 97 -4.57 -15.25 -1.69
C LEU A 97 -3.20 -14.59 -1.55
N LEU A 98 -2.17 -15.21 -2.13
CA LEU A 98 -0.79 -14.71 -2.06
C LEU A 98 -0.63 -13.39 -2.83
N GLY A 99 -1.28 -13.25 -3.98
CA GLY A 99 -1.07 -12.10 -4.87
C GLY A 99 -1.84 -10.85 -4.46
N THR A 100 -2.92 -11.00 -3.70
CA THR A 100 -3.85 -9.90 -3.45
C THR A 100 -4.18 -9.75 -1.97
N TRP A 101 -4.76 -10.76 -1.35
CA TRP A 101 -5.33 -10.62 0.00
C TRP A 101 -4.27 -10.59 1.10
N ILE A 102 -3.20 -11.39 0.98
CA ILE A 102 -2.09 -11.33 1.93
C ILE A 102 -1.38 -9.98 1.88
N PRO A 103 -0.99 -9.45 0.69
CA PRO A 103 -0.46 -8.08 0.62
C PRO A 103 -1.40 -7.02 1.17
N PHE A 104 -2.71 -7.10 0.89
CA PHE A 104 -3.68 -6.15 1.43
C PHE A 104 -3.67 -6.15 2.96
N GLY A 105 -3.73 -7.31 3.57
CA GLY A 105 -3.67 -7.43 5.03
C GLY A 105 -2.38 -6.90 5.60
N LEU A 106 -1.25 -7.21 4.96
CA LEU A 106 0.06 -6.74 5.40
C LEU A 106 0.22 -5.22 5.25
N ILE A 107 -0.32 -4.63 4.18
CA ILE A 107 -0.33 -3.17 3.99
C ILE A 107 -1.13 -2.51 5.11
N PHE A 108 -2.31 -3.01 5.39
CA PHE A 108 -3.16 -2.49 6.46
C PHE A 108 -2.44 -2.54 7.81
N LEU A 109 -1.90 -3.71 8.16
CA LEU A 109 -1.23 -3.91 9.44
C LEU A 109 0.03 -3.05 9.55
N SER A 110 0.85 -2.99 8.51
CA SER A 110 2.09 -2.22 8.54
C SER A 110 1.82 -0.72 8.71
N THR A 111 0.82 -0.19 8.01
CA THR A 111 0.42 1.21 8.13
C THR A 111 -0.11 1.50 9.54
N TRP A 112 -0.99 0.65 10.04
CA TRP A 112 -1.59 0.81 11.36
C TRP A 112 -0.55 0.74 12.47
N ILE A 113 0.30 -0.29 12.45
CA ILE A 113 1.34 -0.49 13.46
C ILE A 113 2.37 0.66 13.41
N THR A 114 2.80 1.06 12.22
CA THR A 114 3.72 2.19 12.05
C THR A 114 3.13 3.46 12.65
N GLY A 115 1.84 3.72 12.41
CA GLY A 115 1.16 4.86 12.98
C GLY A 115 1.08 4.82 14.50
N LEU A 116 0.74 3.66 15.05
CA LEU A 116 0.67 3.49 16.52
C LEU A 116 2.02 3.75 17.17
N ILE A 117 3.09 3.19 16.62
CA ILE A 117 4.44 3.37 17.15
C ILE A 117 4.86 4.84 17.05
N THR A 118 4.61 5.48 15.91
CA THR A 118 5.05 6.85 15.66
C THR A 118 4.30 7.85 16.52
N VAL A 119 2.99 7.66 16.68
CA VAL A 119 2.15 8.56 17.47
C VAL A 119 2.44 8.42 18.97
N LEU A 120 2.74 7.20 19.45
CA LEU A 120 3.02 6.94 20.86
C LEU A 120 4.41 7.39 21.29
N ARG A 121 5.34 7.62 20.34
CA ARG A 121 6.68 8.10 20.66
C ARG A 121 6.69 9.62 20.74
N PRO A 122 7.32 10.22 21.79
CA PRO A 122 7.47 11.66 21.83
C PRO A 122 8.31 12.13 20.65
N ARG A 123 7.91 13.22 20.04
CA ARG A 123 8.71 13.88 19.01
C ARG A 123 9.88 14.59 19.67
N VAL A 124 11.07 14.28 19.24
CA VAL A 124 12.28 14.94 19.72
C VAL A 124 12.61 16.11 18.81
#